data_87e570144684fe0a1cb7115e9a711715
#
_entry.id   87e570144684fe0a1cb7115e9a711715
#
_cell.length_a   1.000
_cell.length_b   1.000
_cell.length_c   1.000
_cell.angle_alpha   90.00
_cell.angle_beta   90.00
_cell.angle_gamma   90.00
#
_symmetry.space_group_name_H-M   'P 1'
#
loop_
_entity.id
_entity.type
_entity.pdbx_description
1 polymer ?
#
loop_
_entity_poly.entity_id
_entity_poly.type
_entity_poly.pdbx_seq_one_letter_code
_entity_poly.pdbx_strand_id
1 'polypeptide(L)'
;MDDFRALDPFFRIIEEGLAPFVDGEHFFDMLAHDVAFDFVITVPDYPRHIVGRDNLIELYRGYGSVFFLDRCYDLRTHHSPSTSTVVLEYSSEGRIVATGYPYGNRYVSVVVIKGRKVTEWRDYLDPLRVFAALEGRPFDPDALA
;
A
#
# COMPACT_ATOMS: atom_id res chain seq x y z
N MET A 1 -7.02 -13.35 -10.47
CA MET A 1 -6.56 -13.51 -9.09
C MET A 1 -7.60 -12.97 -8.12
N ASP A 2 -8.53 -13.85 -7.77
CA ASP A 2 -9.67 -13.44 -6.93
C ASP A 2 -9.26 -13.07 -5.51
N ASP A 3 -8.21 -13.72 -4.97
CA ASP A 3 -7.71 -13.46 -3.63
C ASP A 3 -7.18 -12.04 -3.42
N PHE A 4 -6.88 -11.33 -4.51
CA PHE A 4 -6.26 -10.00 -4.45
C PHE A 4 -7.16 -8.89 -4.98
N ARG A 5 -8.42 -9.17 -5.30
CA ARG A 5 -9.35 -8.18 -5.86
C ARG A 5 -9.47 -6.94 -4.98
N ALA A 6 -9.43 -7.13 -3.67
CA ALA A 6 -9.53 -6.03 -2.72
C ALA A 6 -8.37 -5.03 -2.83
N LEU A 7 -7.24 -5.45 -3.38
CA LEU A 7 -6.05 -4.63 -3.57
C LEU A 7 -5.83 -4.21 -5.04
N ASP A 8 -6.68 -4.62 -5.98
CA ASP A 8 -6.47 -4.29 -7.39
C ASP A 8 -6.24 -2.79 -7.66
N PRO A 9 -7.00 -1.86 -7.06
CA PRO A 9 -6.76 -0.44 -7.28
C PRO A 9 -5.37 0.01 -6.79
N PHE A 10 -4.90 -0.55 -5.69
CA PHE A 10 -3.56 -0.30 -5.17
C PHE A 10 -2.49 -0.83 -6.15
N PHE A 11 -2.61 -2.06 -6.60
CA PHE A 11 -1.66 -2.62 -7.56
C PHE A 11 -1.55 -1.74 -8.81
N ARG A 12 -2.67 -1.31 -9.34
CA ARG A 12 -2.71 -0.49 -10.57
C ARG A 12 -2.04 0.87 -10.39
N ILE A 13 -2.28 1.55 -9.28
CA ILE A 13 -1.68 2.88 -9.08
C ILE A 13 -0.17 2.78 -8.85
N ILE A 14 0.28 1.72 -8.18
CA ILE A 14 1.72 1.48 -8.00
C ILE A 14 2.37 1.11 -9.34
N GLU A 15 1.75 0.26 -10.13
CA GLU A 15 2.23 -0.08 -11.48
C GLU A 15 2.39 1.18 -12.33
N GLU A 16 1.42 2.07 -12.29
CA GLU A 16 1.48 3.35 -13.00
C GLU A 16 2.66 4.20 -12.52
N GLY A 17 2.84 4.34 -11.22
CA GLY A 17 3.89 5.17 -10.64
C GLY A 17 5.29 4.62 -10.85
N LEU A 18 5.45 3.31 -10.88
CA LEU A 18 6.76 2.66 -10.99
C LEU A 18 7.13 2.25 -12.43
N ALA A 19 6.20 2.26 -13.36
CA ALA A 19 6.43 1.78 -14.73
C ALA A 19 7.71 2.34 -15.39
N PRO A 20 8.07 3.64 -15.24
CA PRO A 20 9.30 4.15 -15.84
C PRO A 20 10.59 3.58 -15.23
N PHE A 21 10.52 3.02 -14.03
CA PHE A 21 11.70 2.69 -13.21
C PHE A 21 11.93 1.20 -13.02
N VAL A 22 10.90 0.38 -13.16
CA VAL A 22 10.96 -1.05 -12.86
C VAL A 22 10.42 -1.88 -14.02
N ASP A 23 10.88 -3.13 -14.10
CA ASP A 23 10.36 -4.13 -15.03
C ASP A 23 9.33 -5.01 -14.32
N GLY A 24 8.25 -5.34 -15.03
CA GLY A 24 7.19 -6.20 -14.54
C GLY A 24 5.83 -5.65 -14.96
N GLU A 25 4.90 -6.54 -15.30
CA GLU A 25 3.54 -6.14 -15.68
C GLU A 25 2.62 -5.99 -14.47
N HIS A 26 2.79 -6.86 -13.49
CA HIS A 26 2.03 -6.82 -12.25
C HIS A 26 2.91 -6.35 -11.10
N PHE A 27 2.28 -5.74 -10.09
CA PHE A 27 2.96 -5.27 -8.87
C PHE A 27 3.94 -6.32 -8.31
N PHE A 28 3.50 -7.58 -8.18
CA PHE A 28 4.36 -8.63 -7.63
C PHE A 28 5.60 -8.88 -8.49
N ASP A 29 5.48 -8.76 -9.81
CA ASP A 29 6.60 -8.94 -10.73
C ASP A 29 7.64 -7.83 -10.62
N MET A 30 7.23 -6.66 -10.12
CA MET A 30 8.12 -5.51 -9.93
C MET A 30 9.05 -5.67 -8.74
N LEU A 31 8.74 -6.59 -7.83
CA LEU A 31 9.48 -6.80 -6.60
C LEU A 31 10.66 -7.76 -6.81
N ALA A 32 11.79 -7.44 -6.20
CA ALA A 32 12.89 -8.40 -6.08
C ALA A 32 12.45 -9.59 -5.24
N HIS A 33 13.05 -10.75 -5.49
CA HIS A 33 12.69 -11.95 -4.73
C HIS A 33 12.90 -11.79 -3.22
N ASP A 34 13.92 -11.07 -2.81
CA ASP A 34 14.30 -10.81 -1.42
C ASP A 34 13.90 -9.41 -0.95
N VAL A 35 12.89 -8.81 -1.56
CA VAL A 35 12.41 -7.48 -1.19
C VAL A 35 12.14 -7.38 0.31
N ALA A 36 12.51 -6.25 0.91
CA ALA A 36 12.25 -5.96 2.31
C ALA A 36 11.18 -4.87 2.42
N PHE A 37 10.05 -5.21 3.06
CA PHE A 37 8.97 -4.28 3.37
C PHE A 37 9.02 -3.88 4.82
N ASP A 38 8.85 -2.59 5.07
CA ASP A 38 8.70 -2.01 6.41
C ASP A 38 7.39 -1.21 6.43
N PHE A 39 6.46 -1.66 7.25
CA PHE A 39 5.24 -0.93 7.55
C PHE A 39 5.53 -0.02 8.74
N VAL A 40 6.00 1.18 8.44
CA VAL A 40 6.59 2.10 9.44
C VAL A 40 5.54 2.49 10.48
N ILE A 41 4.31 2.71 10.03
CA ILE A 41 3.19 2.97 10.93
C ILE A 41 2.31 1.71 10.92
N THR A 42 2.31 1.02 12.06
CA THR A 42 1.61 -0.25 12.18
C THR A 42 0.27 -0.10 12.86
N VAL A 43 -0.61 -1.02 12.53
CA VAL A 43 -1.86 -1.24 13.25
C VAL A 43 -1.76 -2.58 13.99
N PRO A 44 -2.56 -2.78 15.04
CA PRO A 44 -2.56 -4.07 15.75
C PRO A 44 -2.76 -5.24 14.80
N ASP A 45 -2.06 -6.33 15.07
CA ASP A 45 -2.13 -7.59 14.33
C ASP A 45 -1.59 -7.53 12.91
N TYR A 46 -0.97 -6.42 12.51
CA TYR A 46 -0.31 -6.30 11.22
C TYR A 46 1.21 -6.29 11.41
N PRO A 47 1.97 -7.05 10.63
CA PRO A 47 3.42 -7.13 10.82
C PRO A 47 4.10 -5.80 10.48
N ARG A 48 5.18 -5.49 11.19
CA ARG A 48 5.99 -4.31 10.90
C ARG A 48 6.97 -4.52 9.77
N HIS A 49 7.46 -5.75 9.64
CA HIS A 49 8.56 -6.05 8.74
C HIS A 49 8.33 -7.39 8.05
N ILE A 50 8.44 -7.40 6.73
CA ILE A 50 8.31 -8.59 5.90
C ILE A 50 9.52 -8.65 4.97
N VAL A 51 10.19 -9.79 4.93
CA VAL A 51 11.27 -10.05 3.98
C VAL A 51 10.82 -11.15 3.03
N GLY A 52 11.01 -10.91 1.75
CA GLY A 52 10.72 -11.86 0.69
C GLY A 52 9.37 -11.60 0.01
N ARG A 53 9.41 -11.65 -1.32
CA ARG A 53 8.23 -11.44 -2.16
C ARG A 53 7.11 -12.44 -1.83
N ASP A 54 7.45 -13.71 -1.64
CA ASP A 54 6.45 -14.74 -1.37
C ASP A 54 5.74 -14.51 -0.04
N ASN A 55 6.46 -14.03 0.97
CA ASN A 55 5.86 -13.70 2.27
C ASN A 55 4.93 -12.50 2.16
N LEU A 56 5.27 -11.51 1.34
CA LEU A 56 4.39 -10.38 1.09
C LEU A 56 3.11 -10.81 0.36
N ILE A 57 3.25 -11.69 -0.62
CA ILE A 57 2.10 -12.23 -1.36
C ILE A 57 1.12 -12.89 -0.39
N GLU A 58 1.62 -13.71 0.54
CA GLU A 58 0.77 -14.36 1.53
C GLU A 58 0.11 -13.37 2.50
N LEU A 59 0.83 -12.32 2.92
CA LEU A 59 0.25 -11.25 3.73
C LEU A 59 -0.91 -10.57 2.98
N TYR A 60 -0.68 -10.21 1.73
CA TYR A 60 -1.69 -9.50 0.92
C TYR A 60 -2.87 -10.38 0.53
N ARG A 61 -2.68 -11.69 0.47
CA ARG A 61 -3.76 -12.64 0.22
C ARG A 61 -4.89 -12.51 1.26
N GLY A 62 -4.53 -12.21 2.51
CA GLY A 62 -5.49 -12.05 3.60
C GLY A 62 -6.13 -10.66 3.71
N TYR A 63 -5.63 -9.67 2.97
CA TYR A 63 -6.09 -8.28 3.11
C TYR A 63 -7.59 -8.14 2.86
N GLY A 64 -8.11 -8.79 1.84
CA GLY A 64 -9.51 -8.70 1.44
C GLY A 64 -10.50 -9.34 2.43
N SER A 65 -10.03 -10.00 3.47
CA SER A 65 -10.92 -10.48 4.54
C SER A 65 -11.38 -9.35 5.47
N VAL A 66 -10.67 -8.24 5.50
CA VAL A 66 -10.99 -7.09 6.37
C VAL A 66 -11.33 -5.84 5.57
N PHE A 67 -10.51 -5.49 4.58
CA PHE A 67 -10.64 -4.27 3.79
C PHE A 67 -10.91 -4.60 2.33
N PHE A 68 -11.68 -3.76 1.66
CA PHE A 68 -11.84 -3.81 0.21
C PHE A 68 -11.67 -2.41 -0.36
N LEU A 69 -10.66 -2.22 -1.21
CA LEU A 69 -10.42 -0.93 -1.87
C LEU A 69 -11.23 -0.85 -3.15
N ASP A 70 -11.99 0.23 -3.31
CA ASP A 70 -12.78 0.49 -4.51
C ASP A 70 -11.98 1.30 -5.53
N ARG A 71 -11.12 2.21 -5.05
CA ARG A 71 -10.20 2.98 -5.92
C ARG A 71 -8.99 3.50 -5.15
N CYS A 72 -7.91 3.76 -5.90
CA CYS A 72 -6.78 4.56 -5.46
C CYS A 72 -6.61 5.72 -6.44
N TYR A 73 -6.20 6.89 -5.93
CA TYR A 73 -6.21 8.12 -6.71
C TYR A 73 -5.19 9.14 -6.18
N ASP A 74 -5.06 10.28 -6.89
CA ASP A 74 -4.16 11.39 -6.53
C ASP A 74 -2.69 10.94 -6.44
N LEU A 75 -2.24 10.16 -7.41
CA LEU A 75 -0.85 9.72 -7.47
C LEU A 75 0.08 10.91 -7.72
N ARG A 76 1.11 11.03 -6.87
CA ARG A 76 2.25 11.90 -7.07
C ARG A 76 3.52 11.09 -6.96
N THR A 77 4.41 11.23 -7.92
CA THR A 77 5.65 10.47 -7.99
C THR A 77 6.84 11.41 -7.90
N HIS A 78 7.76 11.10 -7.01
CA HIS A 78 9.01 11.85 -6.82
C HIS A 78 10.18 10.90 -6.99
N HIS A 79 11.14 11.28 -7.81
CA HIS A 79 12.30 10.41 -8.11
C HIS A 79 13.59 11.07 -7.67
N SER A 80 14.39 10.34 -6.90
CA SER A 80 15.75 10.72 -6.52
C SER A 80 16.74 9.75 -7.17
N PRO A 81 17.36 10.11 -8.30
CA PRO A 81 18.32 9.21 -8.96
C PRO A 81 19.54 8.89 -8.10
N SER A 82 20.03 9.85 -7.33
CA SER A 82 21.24 9.67 -6.51
C SER A 82 21.09 8.63 -5.42
N THR A 83 19.85 8.39 -4.96
CA THR A 83 19.54 7.41 -3.91
C THR A 83 18.80 6.20 -4.45
N SER A 84 18.56 6.14 -5.75
CA SER A 84 17.76 5.08 -6.39
C SER A 84 16.37 4.93 -5.76
N THR A 85 15.76 6.05 -5.39
CA THR A 85 14.52 6.06 -4.62
C THR A 85 13.40 6.76 -5.38
N VAL A 86 12.22 6.15 -5.34
CA VAL A 86 10.97 6.76 -5.82
C VAL A 86 10.04 6.88 -4.61
N VAL A 87 9.46 8.06 -4.42
CA VAL A 87 8.43 8.30 -3.40
C VAL A 87 7.09 8.43 -4.11
N LEU A 88 6.12 7.65 -3.66
CA LEU A 88 4.77 7.66 -4.18
C LEU A 88 3.82 8.17 -3.10
N GLU A 89 3.02 9.17 -3.45
CA GLU A 89 1.91 9.64 -2.60
C GLU A 89 0.62 9.30 -3.32
N TYR A 90 -0.36 8.77 -2.61
CA TYR A 90 -1.66 8.40 -3.16
C TYR A 90 -2.68 8.24 -2.06
N SER A 91 -3.94 8.16 -2.45
CA SER A 91 -5.08 8.01 -1.56
C SER A 91 -5.91 6.81 -1.97
N SER A 92 -6.71 6.29 -1.04
CA SER A 92 -7.64 5.20 -1.30
C SER A 92 -9.04 5.51 -0.79
N GLU A 93 -10.02 4.86 -1.40
CA GLU A 93 -11.40 4.74 -0.91
C GLU A 93 -11.84 3.29 -1.01
N GLY A 94 -12.57 2.85 -0.01
CA GLY A 94 -13.09 1.50 0.06
C GLY A 94 -13.99 1.32 1.27
N ARG A 95 -13.99 0.12 1.82
CA ARG A 95 -14.86 -0.24 2.93
C ARG A 95 -14.27 -1.34 3.80
N ILE A 96 -14.80 -1.45 5.01
CA ILE A 96 -14.59 -2.60 5.88
C ILE A 96 -15.56 -3.69 5.41
N VAL A 97 -15.04 -4.88 5.14
CA VAL A 97 -15.82 -5.97 4.52
C VAL A 97 -16.94 -6.44 5.44
N ALA A 98 -16.65 -6.60 6.74
CA ALA A 98 -17.63 -7.14 7.69
C ALA A 98 -18.83 -6.23 7.93
N THR A 99 -18.66 -4.91 7.85
CA THR A 99 -19.69 -3.93 8.22
C THR A 99 -20.18 -3.09 7.06
N GLY A 100 -19.42 -3.03 5.96
CA GLY A 100 -19.65 -2.09 4.86
C GLY A 100 -19.28 -0.65 5.19
N TYR A 101 -18.68 -0.40 6.35
CA TYR A 101 -18.35 0.96 6.78
C TYR A 101 -17.30 1.58 5.85
N PRO A 102 -17.47 2.85 5.43
CA PRO A 102 -16.50 3.50 4.54
C PRO A 102 -15.10 3.57 5.16
N TYR A 103 -14.09 3.30 4.34
CA TYR A 103 -12.70 3.44 4.71
C TYR A 103 -11.96 4.19 3.61
N GLY A 104 -11.26 5.24 3.99
CA GLY A 104 -10.33 5.94 3.10
C GLY A 104 -9.04 6.22 3.83
N ASN A 105 -7.94 6.29 3.09
CA ASN A 105 -6.65 6.59 3.70
C ASN A 105 -5.74 7.33 2.71
N ARG A 106 -4.66 7.87 3.25
CA ARG A 106 -3.58 8.47 2.47
C ARG A 106 -2.29 7.78 2.81
N TYR A 107 -1.45 7.61 1.79
CA TYR A 107 -0.23 6.82 1.87
C TYR A 107 0.96 7.59 1.34
N VAL A 108 2.12 7.29 1.92
CA VAL A 108 3.42 7.59 1.32
C VAL A 108 4.19 6.27 1.27
N SER A 109 4.66 5.90 0.10
CA SER A 109 5.49 4.72 -0.08
C SER A 109 6.86 5.17 -0.56
N VAL A 110 7.90 4.81 0.17
CA VAL A 110 9.30 5.11 -0.16
C VAL A 110 9.93 3.84 -0.70
N VAL A 111 10.28 3.85 -1.98
CA VAL A 111 10.62 2.65 -2.74
C VAL A 111 12.05 2.76 -3.24
N VAL A 112 12.91 1.81 -2.86
CA VAL A 112 14.29 1.71 -3.36
C VAL A 112 14.35 0.69 -4.49
N ILE A 113 14.95 1.09 -5.60
CA ILE A 113 15.00 0.29 -6.83
C ILE A 113 16.46 0.01 -7.20
N LYS A 114 16.76 -1.26 -7.41
CA LYS A 114 18.08 -1.69 -7.89
C LYS A 114 17.89 -2.76 -8.96
N GLY A 115 18.64 -2.63 -10.08
CA GLY A 115 18.52 -3.57 -11.17
C GLY A 115 17.11 -3.65 -11.76
N ARG A 116 16.40 -2.52 -11.77
CA ARG A 116 15.01 -2.40 -12.25
C ARG A 116 14.01 -3.27 -11.49
N LYS A 117 14.30 -3.53 -10.21
CA LYS A 117 13.37 -4.21 -9.28
C LYS A 117 13.33 -3.47 -7.95
N VAL A 118 12.18 -3.53 -7.30
CA VAL A 118 12.01 -2.97 -5.96
C VAL A 118 12.74 -3.87 -4.96
N THR A 119 13.70 -3.30 -4.23
CA THR A 119 14.46 -4.03 -3.22
C THR A 119 14.07 -3.68 -1.80
N GLU A 120 13.55 -2.47 -1.59
CA GLU A 120 13.07 -2.01 -0.28
C GLU A 120 11.81 -1.18 -0.46
N TRP A 121 10.90 -1.30 0.48
CA TRP A 121 9.63 -0.56 0.51
C TRP A 121 9.33 -0.14 1.94
N ARG A 122 9.10 1.15 2.15
CA ARG A 122 8.61 1.66 3.44
C ARG A 122 7.25 2.29 3.23
N ASP A 123 6.27 1.82 3.99
CA ASP A 123 4.89 2.28 3.89
C ASP A 123 4.51 3.13 5.10
N TYR A 124 3.89 4.27 4.81
CA TYR A 124 3.34 5.19 5.80
C TYR A 124 1.86 5.41 5.47
N LEU A 125 1.03 5.31 6.49
CA LEU A 125 -0.41 5.56 6.35
C LEU A 125 -0.92 6.30 7.60
N ASP A 126 -2.18 6.71 7.55
CA ASP A 126 -2.83 7.34 8.70
C ASP A 126 -3.54 6.27 9.55
N PRO A 127 -2.99 5.89 10.70
CA PRO A 127 -3.58 4.83 11.52
C PRO A 127 -4.91 5.24 12.15
N LEU A 128 -5.15 6.53 12.37
CA LEU A 128 -6.40 7.00 12.95
C LEU A 128 -7.59 6.67 12.04
N ARG A 129 -7.39 6.75 10.72
CA ARG A 129 -8.42 6.37 9.76
C ARG A 129 -8.73 4.88 9.80
N VAL A 130 -7.70 4.05 10.00
CA VAL A 130 -7.88 2.60 10.15
C VAL A 130 -8.74 2.29 11.38
N PHE A 131 -8.37 2.83 12.54
CA PHE A 131 -9.11 2.60 13.77
C PHE A 131 -10.53 3.10 13.71
N ALA A 132 -10.73 4.30 13.17
CA ALA A 132 -12.07 4.87 13.05
C ALA A 132 -12.98 3.98 12.19
N ALA A 133 -12.48 3.50 11.05
CA ALA A 133 -13.25 2.64 10.16
C ALA A 133 -13.58 1.29 10.82
N LEU A 134 -12.60 0.66 11.47
CA LEU A 134 -12.80 -0.64 12.15
C LEU A 134 -13.80 -0.52 13.30
N GLU A 135 -13.84 0.62 13.98
CA GLU A 135 -14.78 0.90 15.07
C GLU A 135 -16.11 1.43 14.59
N GLY A 136 -16.26 1.69 13.29
CA GLY A 136 -17.50 2.23 12.73
C GLY A 136 -17.81 3.64 13.17
N ARG A 137 -16.80 4.48 13.43
CA ARG A 137 -16.99 5.88 13.82
C ARG A 137 -16.47 6.82 12.74
N PRO A 138 -17.11 8.02 12.61
CA PRO A 138 -16.68 9.01 11.64
C PRO A 138 -15.25 9.48 11.93
N PHE A 139 -14.51 9.80 10.85
CA PHE A 139 -13.22 10.45 10.95
C PHE A 139 -13.28 11.78 10.20
N ASP A 140 -13.13 12.87 10.95
CA ASP A 140 -13.05 14.22 10.40
C ASP A 140 -11.72 14.83 10.82
N PRO A 141 -10.74 14.95 9.90
CA PRO A 141 -9.44 15.49 10.23
C PRO A 141 -9.49 16.96 10.69
N ASP A 142 -10.51 17.70 10.28
CA ASP A 142 -10.67 19.11 10.63
C ASP A 142 -11.29 19.30 12.02
N ALA A 143 -11.93 18.28 12.57
CA ALA A 143 -12.57 18.35 13.89
C ALA A 143 -11.58 18.51 15.04
N LEU A 144 -10.28 18.26 14.79
CA LEU A 144 -9.23 18.38 15.79
C LEU A 144 -8.51 19.73 15.73
N ALA A 145 -8.91 20.58 14.82
CA ALA A 145 -8.28 21.90 14.64
C ALA A 145 -8.69 22.89 15.73
#